data_e3fc164fb854e414c95944eee55a5f4c
#
_entry.id   e3fc164fb854e414c95944eee55a5f4c
#
_cell.length_a   1.000
_cell.length_b   1.000
_cell.length_c   1.000
_cell.angle_alpha   90.00
_cell.angle_beta   90.00
_cell.angle_gamma   90.00
#
_symmetry.space_group_name_H-M   'P 1'
#
loop_
_entity.id
_entity.type
_entity.pdbx_description
1 polymer ?
#
loop_
_entity_poly.entity_id
_entity_poly.type
_entity_poly.pdbx_seq_one_letter_code
_entity_poly.pdbx_strand_id
1 'polypeptide(L)'
;QLLYHLSEAALMGRDILYDQNCRYNLVIRRTLEAIYRNYSGDTSSDDYRAFEIYLKRVWFANGIHHHYAEDKFVPGFSEQFFEQEVRALPISNVPLQEGESIDDFLAKLKPVIFDPNILPKRTVQSGDRDWITASANNYYGEGVTQADVEAFYGQKKAEDQSATPISYGLNSRLEKVDGRLEEKVWKVGGLYSEAIEWIVSELEK
;
A
#
# COMPACT_ATOMS: atom_id res chain seq x y z
N GLN A 1 -17.47 -25.02 -2.80
CA GLN A 1 -16.08 -25.05 -2.31
C GLN A 1 -15.16 -24.21 -3.20
N LEU A 2 -15.07 -24.45 -4.52
CA LEU A 2 -14.21 -23.71 -5.44
C LEU A 2 -14.35 -22.19 -5.32
N LEU A 3 -15.60 -21.69 -5.27
CA LEU A 3 -15.84 -20.24 -5.17
C LEU A 3 -15.31 -19.65 -3.85
N TYR A 4 -15.36 -20.39 -2.76
CA TYR A 4 -14.80 -20.00 -1.47
C TYR A 4 -13.27 -19.88 -1.57
N HIS A 5 -12.59 -20.89 -2.06
CA HIS A 5 -11.12 -20.87 -2.18
C HIS A 5 -10.62 -19.77 -3.13
N LEU A 6 -11.31 -19.53 -4.24
CA LEU A 6 -11.03 -18.41 -5.14
C LEU A 6 -11.23 -17.05 -4.45
N SER A 7 -12.24 -16.93 -3.58
CA SER A 7 -12.47 -15.69 -2.82
C SER A 7 -11.37 -15.44 -1.80
N GLU A 8 -10.91 -16.46 -1.07
CA GLU A 8 -9.80 -16.35 -0.11
C GLU A 8 -8.50 -15.96 -0.82
N ALA A 9 -8.17 -16.60 -1.94
CA ALA A 9 -7.00 -16.24 -2.74
C ALA A 9 -7.07 -14.79 -3.25
N ALA A 10 -8.25 -14.35 -3.70
CA ALA A 10 -8.48 -12.98 -4.17
C ALA A 10 -8.34 -11.94 -3.05
N LEU A 11 -8.76 -12.26 -1.82
CA LEU A 11 -8.59 -11.38 -0.65
C LEU A 11 -7.11 -11.15 -0.32
N MET A 12 -6.27 -12.19 -0.39
CA MET A 12 -4.83 -12.05 -0.19
C MET A 12 -4.17 -11.25 -1.32
N GLY A 13 -4.57 -11.46 -2.56
CA GLY A 13 -4.15 -10.65 -3.71
C GLY A 13 -4.51 -9.17 -3.57
N ARG A 14 -5.67 -8.87 -2.95
CA ARG A 14 -6.08 -7.50 -2.64
C ARG A 14 -5.16 -6.82 -1.63
N ASP A 15 -4.66 -7.53 -0.63
CA ASP A 15 -3.72 -6.98 0.34
C ASP A 15 -2.40 -6.56 -0.33
N ILE A 16 -1.89 -7.39 -1.26
CA ILE A 16 -0.75 -7.03 -2.09
C ILE A 16 -1.03 -5.76 -2.91
N LEU A 17 -2.22 -5.65 -3.52
CA LEU A 17 -2.60 -4.48 -4.30
C LEU A 17 -2.64 -3.19 -3.44
N TYR A 18 -3.13 -3.26 -2.20
CA TYR A 18 -3.08 -2.12 -1.28
C TYR A 18 -1.65 -1.66 -1.01
N ASP A 19 -0.75 -2.59 -0.73
CA ASP A 19 0.66 -2.27 -0.48
C ASP A 19 1.37 -1.72 -1.72
N GLN A 20 1.05 -2.23 -2.91
CA GLN A 20 1.58 -1.72 -4.17
C GLN A 20 1.15 -0.29 -4.48
N ASN A 21 -0.10 0.05 -4.26
CA ASN A 21 -0.65 1.36 -4.57
C ASN A 21 -0.02 2.48 -3.73
N CYS A 22 0.35 2.19 -2.49
CA CYS A 22 1.15 3.07 -1.65
C CYS A 22 1.67 2.27 -0.46
N ARG A 23 2.93 2.45 -0.09
CA ARG A 23 3.63 1.73 0.99
C ARG A 23 2.93 1.70 2.35
N TYR A 24 1.98 2.62 2.59
CA TYR A 24 1.23 2.71 3.84
C TYR A 24 -0.23 2.28 3.71
N ASN A 25 -0.73 2.00 2.51
CA ASN A 25 -2.16 1.74 2.31
C ASN A 25 -2.68 0.54 3.09
N LEU A 26 -1.92 -0.55 3.17
CA LEU A 26 -2.38 -1.75 3.86
C LEU A 26 -2.52 -1.51 5.37
N VAL A 27 -1.54 -0.86 5.99
CA VAL A 27 -1.58 -0.54 7.42
C VAL A 27 -2.66 0.50 7.72
N ILE A 28 -2.82 1.52 6.86
CA ILE A 28 -3.89 2.52 6.99
C ILE A 28 -5.26 1.84 6.91
N ARG A 29 -5.51 1.00 5.89
CA ARG A 29 -6.79 0.28 5.78
C ARG A 29 -7.08 -0.56 7.02
N ARG A 30 -6.11 -1.37 7.48
CA ARG A 30 -6.27 -2.22 8.68
C ARG A 30 -6.60 -1.39 9.92
N THR A 31 -5.95 -0.22 10.07
CA THR A 31 -6.23 0.72 11.18
C THR A 31 -7.63 1.29 11.10
N LEU A 32 -8.04 1.79 9.92
CA LEU A 32 -9.38 2.34 9.72
C LEU A 32 -10.46 1.27 9.94
N GLU A 33 -10.25 0.05 9.46
CA GLU A 33 -11.16 -1.09 9.70
C GLU A 33 -11.21 -1.48 11.17
N ALA A 34 -10.09 -1.44 11.90
CA ALA A 34 -10.06 -1.71 13.33
C ALA A 34 -10.87 -0.65 14.10
N ILE A 35 -10.68 0.64 13.79
CA ILE A 35 -11.50 1.71 14.34
C ILE A 35 -12.99 1.45 14.06
N TYR A 36 -13.35 1.21 12.81
CA TYR A 36 -14.75 0.98 12.40
C TYR A 36 -15.41 -0.17 13.16
N ARG A 37 -14.70 -1.28 13.36
CA ARG A 37 -15.23 -2.46 14.07
C ARG A 37 -15.33 -2.29 15.59
N ASN A 38 -14.51 -1.42 16.18
CA ASN A 38 -14.44 -1.24 17.63
C ASN A 38 -15.04 0.08 18.12
N TYR A 39 -15.49 0.94 17.21
CA TYR A 39 -16.05 2.24 17.57
C TYR A 39 -17.30 2.08 18.44
N SER A 40 -17.29 2.74 19.60
CA SER A 40 -18.40 2.72 20.56
C SER A 40 -18.96 4.11 20.90
N GLY A 41 -18.46 5.14 20.21
CA GLY A 41 -18.89 6.52 20.40
C GLY A 41 -20.17 6.89 19.65
N ASP A 42 -20.41 8.19 19.51
CA ASP A 42 -21.57 8.71 18.79
C ASP A 42 -21.37 8.63 17.26
N THR A 43 -22.08 7.68 16.63
CA THR A 43 -22.05 7.50 15.16
C THR A 43 -22.73 8.63 14.40
N SER A 44 -23.41 9.55 15.08
CA SER A 44 -24.01 10.75 14.49
C SER A 44 -23.08 11.96 14.48
N SER A 45 -21.91 11.88 15.12
CA SER A 45 -20.92 12.94 15.15
C SER A 45 -20.37 13.25 13.76
N ASP A 46 -19.98 14.49 13.53
CA ASP A 46 -19.44 14.91 12.24
C ASP A 46 -18.11 14.19 11.91
N ASP A 47 -17.24 14.00 12.91
CA ASP A 47 -15.97 13.27 12.73
C ASP A 47 -16.23 11.81 12.32
N TYR A 48 -17.15 11.10 12.99
CA TYR A 48 -17.42 9.70 12.62
C TYR A 48 -18.03 9.56 11.24
N ARG A 49 -18.97 10.42 10.86
CA ARG A 49 -19.57 10.42 9.51
C ARG A 49 -18.50 10.68 8.43
N ALA A 50 -17.63 11.65 8.67
CA ALA A 50 -16.54 11.96 7.75
C ALA A 50 -15.52 10.81 7.67
N PHE A 51 -15.22 10.16 8.81
CA PHE A 51 -14.39 8.95 8.89
C PHE A 51 -14.99 7.79 8.07
N GLU A 52 -16.28 7.52 8.22
CA GLU A 52 -16.97 6.46 7.49
C GLU A 52 -16.92 6.69 5.96
N ILE A 53 -17.10 7.94 5.52
CA ILE A 53 -16.97 8.33 4.12
C ILE A 53 -15.54 8.09 3.63
N TYR A 54 -14.54 8.48 4.42
CA TYR A 54 -13.14 8.28 4.07
C TYR A 54 -12.78 6.80 3.96
N LEU A 55 -13.18 5.98 4.92
CA LEU A 55 -12.99 4.53 4.89
C LEU A 55 -13.60 3.89 3.63
N LYS A 56 -14.84 4.27 3.27
CA LYS A 56 -15.51 3.79 2.05
C LYS A 56 -14.75 4.20 0.77
N ARG A 57 -14.17 5.40 0.75
CA ARG A 57 -13.29 5.85 -0.37
C ARG A 57 -12.02 5.02 -0.45
N VAL A 58 -11.37 4.75 0.69
CA VAL A 58 -10.18 3.90 0.76
C VAL A 58 -10.48 2.49 0.26
N TRP A 59 -11.61 1.91 0.64
CA TRP A 59 -12.02 0.61 0.12
C TRP A 59 -12.25 0.62 -1.38
N PHE A 60 -12.96 1.61 -1.89
CA PHE A 60 -13.29 1.71 -3.31
C PHE A 60 -12.05 1.95 -4.18
N ALA A 61 -11.11 2.76 -3.72
CA ALA A 61 -9.91 3.12 -4.47
C ALA A 61 -8.71 2.17 -4.26
N ASN A 62 -8.83 1.17 -3.38
CA ASN A 62 -7.72 0.34 -2.90
C ASN A 62 -6.56 1.18 -2.32
N GLY A 63 -6.90 2.19 -1.53
CA GLY A 63 -5.94 3.04 -0.84
C GLY A 63 -6.38 4.50 -0.71
N ILE A 64 -5.45 5.33 -0.25
CA ILE A 64 -5.69 6.73 0.09
C ILE A 64 -5.69 7.69 -1.11
N HIS A 65 -5.54 7.17 -2.33
CA HIS A 65 -5.51 7.97 -3.56
C HIS A 65 -6.71 7.66 -4.44
N HIS A 66 -7.20 8.68 -5.16
CA HIS A 66 -8.29 8.51 -6.12
C HIS A 66 -7.87 7.58 -7.26
N HIS A 67 -8.70 6.60 -7.58
CA HIS A 67 -8.36 5.53 -8.51
C HIS A 67 -8.20 5.99 -9.98
N TYR A 68 -8.78 7.13 -10.38
CA TYR A 68 -8.59 7.72 -11.72
C TYR A 68 -7.69 8.95 -11.71
N ALA A 69 -7.93 9.87 -10.75
CA ALA A 69 -7.23 11.16 -10.72
C ALA A 69 -5.86 11.09 -10.04
N GLU A 70 -5.52 9.98 -9.39
CA GLU A 70 -4.26 9.74 -8.68
C GLU A 70 -4.01 10.64 -7.46
N ASP A 71 -4.89 11.63 -7.20
CA ASP A 71 -4.75 12.54 -6.06
C ASP A 71 -5.08 11.89 -4.74
N LYS A 72 -4.36 12.29 -3.69
CA LYS A 72 -4.64 11.84 -2.32
C LYS A 72 -5.96 12.38 -1.81
N PHE A 73 -6.74 11.54 -1.15
CA PHE A 73 -7.93 11.96 -0.42
C PHE A 73 -7.55 12.79 0.80
N VAL A 74 -8.24 13.91 1.00
CA VAL A 74 -8.16 14.68 2.23
C VAL A 74 -9.24 14.16 3.18
N PRO A 75 -8.89 13.74 4.42
CA PRO A 75 -9.86 13.35 5.42
C PRO A 75 -10.78 14.51 5.81
N GLY A 76 -12.07 14.23 6.00
CA GLY A 76 -13.01 15.21 6.55
C GLY A 76 -13.11 15.14 8.08
N PHE A 77 -12.50 14.15 8.73
CA PHE A 77 -12.41 13.99 10.18
C PHE A 77 -11.12 14.57 10.72
N SER A 78 -11.09 14.90 12.02
CA SER A 78 -9.94 15.54 12.66
C SER A 78 -8.81 14.54 12.96
N GLU A 79 -7.55 15.03 12.99
CA GLU A 79 -6.40 14.26 13.49
C GLU A 79 -6.60 13.82 14.92
N GLN A 80 -7.25 14.64 15.75
CA GLN A 80 -7.52 14.34 17.13
C GLN A 80 -8.48 13.15 17.26
N PHE A 81 -9.55 13.10 16.45
CA PHE A 81 -10.44 11.94 16.38
C PHE A 81 -9.66 10.68 16.03
N PHE A 82 -8.86 10.71 14.97
CA PHE A 82 -8.05 9.55 14.56
C PHE A 82 -7.13 9.05 15.67
N GLU A 83 -6.41 9.95 16.30
CA GLU A 83 -5.50 9.62 17.40
C GLU A 83 -6.23 9.02 18.60
N GLN A 84 -7.34 9.61 19.02
CA GLN A 84 -8.15 9.11 20.12
C GLN A 84 -8.67 7.69 19.85
N GLU A 85 -9.20 7.46 18.65
CA GLU A 85 -9.74 6.16 18.28
C GLU A 85 -8.66 5.09 18.15
N VAL A 86 -7.48 5.41 17.59
CA VAL A 86 -6.34 4.47 17.57
C VAL A 86 -5.89 4.10 18.99
N ARG A 87 -5.80 5.08 19.90
CA ARG A 87 -5.42 4.83 21.30
C ARG A 87 -6.47 4.04 22.10
N ALA A 88 -7.74 4.12 21.69
CA ALA A 88 -8.83 3.36 22.30
C ALA A 88 -8.89 1.90 21.84
N LEU A 89 -8.21 1.55 20.74
CA LEU A 89 -8.20 0.17 20.25
C LEU A 89 -7.50 -0.78 21.22
N PRO A 90 -7.97 -2.04 21.34
CA PRO A 90 -7.14 -3.09 21.90
C PRO A 90 -5.80 -3.16 21.15
N ILE A 91 -4.69 -3.26 21.86
CA ILE A 91 -3.35 -3.23 21.28
C ILE A 91 -3.16 -4.30 20.17
N SER A 92 -3.81 -5.45 20.32
CA SER A 92 -3.81 -6.53 19.33
C SER A 92 -4.50 -6.18 18.01
N ASN A 93 -5.30 -5.12 18.01
CA ASN A 93 -6.02 -4.65 16.81
C ASN A 93 -5.30 -3.50 16.10
N VAL A 94 -4.24 -2.96 16.70
CA VAL A 94 -3.38 -1.97 16.06
C VAL A 94 -2.30 -2.69 15.27
N PRO A 95 -2.14 -2.47 13.96
CA PRO A 95 -1.19 -3.21 13.12
C PRO A 95 0.25 -2.67 13.30
N LEU A 96 0.76 -2.75 14.53
CA LEU A 96 2.11 -2.34 14.89
C LEU A 96 3.15 -3.30 14.32
N GLN A 97 4.32 -2.77 13.99
CA GLN A 97 5.50 -3.57 13.74
C GLN A 97 6.11 -4.05 15.07
N GLU A 98 6.96 -5.07 14.99
CA GLU A 98 7.67 -5.56 16.17
C GLU A 98 8.49 -4.43 16.82
N GLY A 99 8.24 -4.19 18.11
CA GLY A 99 8.91 -3.12 18.88
C GLY A 99 8.39 -1.70 18.63
N GLU A 100 7.40 -1.51 17.76
CA GLU A 100 6.82 -0.18 17.48
C GLU A 100 5.84 0.24 18.59
N SER A 101 5.99 1.46 19.11
CA SER A 101 5.03 2.05 20.04
C SER A 101 3.83 2.66 19.30
N ILE A 102 2.71 2.86 20.01
CA ILE A 102 1.55 3.60 19.45
C ILE A 102 1.95 5.03 19.06
N ASP A 103 2.85 5.67 19.81
CA ASP A 103 3.29 7.02 19.49
C ASP A 103 4.11 7.08 18.21
N ASP A 104 5.03 6.13 17.99
CA ASP A 104 5.79 6.01 16.74
C ASP A 104 4.88 5.70 15.58
N PHE A 105 3.92 4.82 15.78
CA PHE A 105 2.91 4.47 14.79
C PHE A 105 2.07 5.67 14.35
N LEU A 106 1.56 6.45 15.31
CA LEU A 106 0.79 7.67 15.05
C LEU A 106 1.65 8.75 14.38
N ALA A 107 2.89 8.94 14.87
CA ALA A 107 3.84 9.89 14.27
C ALA A 107 4.14 9.55 12.80
N LYS A 108 4.18 8.27 12.46
CA LYS A 108 4.36 7.80 11.08
C LYS A 108 3.12 7.98 10.21
N LEU A 109 1.92 7.62 10.70
CA LEU A 109 0.73 7.58 9.87
C LEU A 109 -0.02 8.90 9.73
N LYS A 110 -0.05 9.73 10.79
CA LYS A 110 -0.78 11.01 10.75
C LYS A 110 -0.33 11.91 9.60
N PRO A 111 0.97 12.17 9.38
CA PRO A 111 1.39 12.98 8.23
C PRO A 111 0.99 12.37 6.88
N VAL A 112 1.06 11.05 6.75
CA VAL A 112 0.67 10.37 5.51
C VAL A 112 -0.81 10.53 5.23
N ILE A 113 -1.68 10.51 6.24
CA ILE A 113 -3.12 10.62 6.09
C ILE A 113 -3.54 12.09 5.88
N PHE A 114 -3.02 13.01 6.70
CA PHE A 114 -3.57 14.37 6.84
C PHE A 114 -2.79 15.45 6.08
N ASP A 115 -1.46 15.32 5.88
CA ASP A 115 -0.71 16.34 5.13
C ASP A 115 -0.88 16.14 3.60
N PRO A 116 -1.53 17.08 2.89
CA PRO A 116 -1.76 16.95 1.45
C PRO A 116 -0.46 16.97 0.63
N ASN A 117 0.67 17.43 1.20
CA ASN A 117 1.95 17.50 0.51
C ASN A 117 2.77 16.20 0.64
N ILE A 118 2.43 15.34 1.58
CA ILE A 118 3.10 14.04 1.74
C ILE A 118 2.40 13.02 0.86
N LEU A 119 3.13 12.42 -0.07
CA LEU A 119 2.63 11.45 -1.03
C LEU A 119 1.37 11.96 -1.79
N PRO A 120 1.42 13.14 -2.43
CA PRO A 120 0.23 13.80 -2.99
C PRO A 120 -0.39 13.06 -4.16
N LYS A 121 0.39 12.26 -4.89
CA LYS A 121 -0.03 11.49 -6.07
C LYS A 121 0.37 10.02 -5.94
N ARG A 122 -0.55 9.11 -6.25
CA ARG A 122 -0.23 7.68 -6.35
C ARG A 122 0.81 7.44 -7.43
N THR A 123 0.58 7.98 -8.61
CA THR A 123 1.46 7.86 -9.77
C THR A 123 1.65 9.23 -10.42
N VAL A 124 2.90 9.62 -10.62
CA VAL A 124 3.28 10.83 -11.36
C VAL A 124 3.73 10.41 -12.76
N GLN A 125 3.16 11.05 -13.80
CA GLN A 125 3.43 10.72 -15.21
C GLN A 125 3.70 11.97 -16.05
N SER A 126 3.99 13.12 -15.41
CA SER A 126 4.27 14.38 -16.10
C SER A 126 5.04 15.36 -15.22
N GLY A 127 5.67 16.36 -15.84
CA GLY A 127 6.46 17.39 -15.20
C GLY A 127 7.96 17.10 -15.19
N ASP A 128 8.74 18.08 -14.71
CA ASP A 128 10.22 18.08 -14.77
C ASP A 128 10.89 17.38 -13.56
N ARG A 129 10.13 16.65 -12.78
CA ARG A 129 10.63 15.87 -11.63
C ARG A 129 10.78 14.40 -11.99
N ASP A 130 11.60 13.69 -11.26
CA ASP A 130 11.68 12.23 -11.36
C ASP A 130 10.32 11.62 -11.00
N TRP A 131 9.69 10.92 -11.95
CA TRP A 131 8.34 10.40 -11.79
C TRP A 131 8.26 9.25 -10.78
N ILE A 132 9.33 8.49 -10.64
CA ILE A 132 9.38 7.34 -9.74
C ILE A 132 9.48 7.82 -8.28
N THR A 133 10.43 8.68 -7.99
CA THR A 133 10.60 9.20 -6.63
C THR A 133 9.46 10.11 -6.17
N ALA A 134 8.76 10.74 -7.11
CA ALA A 134 7.61 11.59 -6.83
C ALA A 134 6.29 10.80 -6.68
N SER A 135 6.25 9.52 -7.04
CA SER A 135 5.06 8.65 -6.94
C SER A 135 4.99 8.00 -5.56
N ALA A 136 3.76 7.88 -5.01
CA ALA A 136 3.51 7.22 -3.75
C ALA A 136 3.46 5.69 -3.87
N ASN A 137 3.30 5.14 -5.08
CA ASN A 137 3.23 3.71 -5.30
C ASN A 137 4.52 2.99 -4.86
N ASN A 138 4.41 1.70 -4.60
CA ASN A 138 5.46 0.89 -4.01
C ASN A 138 6.04 -0.16 -4.98
N TYR A 139 6.05 0.16 -6.29
CA TYR A 139 6.67 -0.71 -7.30
C TYR A 139 8.19 -0.63 -7.28
N TYR A 140 8.72 0.47 -6.75
CA TYR A 140 10.14 0.76 -6.63
C TYR A 140 10.48 1.10 -5.19
N GLY A 141 11.63 0.63 -4.73
CA GLY A 141 12.14 0.91 -3.40
C GLY A 141 12.59 2.37 -3.23
N GLU A 142 12.82 2.74 -1.99
CA GLU A 142 13.29 4.09 -1.65
C GLU A 142 14.62 4.41 -2.36
N GLY A 143 14.72 5.63 -2.92
CA GLY A 143 15.92 6.09 -3.63
C GLY A 143 16.14 5.49 -5.01
N VAL A 144 15.22 4.66 -5.53
CA VAL A 144 15.24 4.22 -6.92
C VAL A 144 14.69 5.36 -7.78
N THR A 145 15.44 5.74 -8.81
CA THR A 145 15.10 6.82 -9.74
C THR A 145 14.62 6.27 -11.09
N GLN A 146 14.02 7.13 -11.91
CA GLN A 146 13.64 6.76 -13.28
C GLN A 146 14.88 6.31 -14.08
N ALA A 147 16.01 6.99 -13.96
CA ALA A 147 17.25 6.61 -14.63
C ALA A 147 17.74 5.21 -14.20
N ASP A 148 17.63 4.87 -12.91
CA ASP A 148 17.96 3.53 -12.41
C ASP A 148 17.09 2.46 -13.06
N VAL A 149 15.79 2.71 -13.16
CA VAL A 149 14.82 1.76 -13.75
C VAL A 149 15.06 1.57 -15.24
N GLU A 150 15.27 2.67 -15.97
CA GLU A 150 15.54 2.63 -17.41
C GLU A 150 16.84 1.90 -17.71
N ALA A 151 17.91 2.13 -16.94
CA ALA A 151 19.18 1.42 -17.08
C ALA A 151 19.04 -0.08 -16.78
N PHE A 152 18.41 -0.43 -15.66
CA PHE A 152 18.26 -1.82 -15.21
C PHE A 152 17.44 -2.67 -16.20
N TYR A 153 16.23 -2.21 -16.54
CA TYR A 153 15.38 -2.96 -17.46
C TYR A 153 15.80 -2.80 -18.92
N GLY A 154 16.45 -1.69 -19.28
CA GLY A 154 17.07 -1.50 -20.59
C GLY A 154 18.15 -2.53 -20.87
N GLN A 155 19.02 -2.81 -19.90
CA GLN A 155 20.02 -3.87 -19.99
C GLN A 155 19.36 -5.25 -20.16
N LYS A 156 18.38 -5.61 -19.32
CA LYS A 156 17.67 -6.89 -19.44
C LYS A 156 17.00 -7.07 -20.80
N LYS A 157 16.37 -6.01 -21.34
CA LYS A 157 15.77 -6.04 -22.67
C LYS A 157 16.79 -6.21 -23.78
N ALA A 158 17.96 -5.60 -23.65
CA ALA A 158 19.04 -5.73 -24.63
C ALA A 158 19.67 -7.14 -24.65
N GLU A 159 19.67 -7.81 -23.50
CA GLU A 159 20.17 -9.18 -23.33
C GLU A 159 19.14 -10.23 -23.78
N ASP A 160 17.85 -9.88 -23.85
CA ASP A 160 16.77 -10.77 -24.27
C ASP A 160 16.77 -10.97 -25.79
N GLN A 161 17.18 -12.15 -26.24
CA GLN A 161 17.23 -12.55 -27.66
C GLN A 161 16.01 -13.41 -28.05
N SER A 162 14.99 -13.49 -27.21
CA SER A 162 13.78 -14.27 -27.51
C SER A 162 12.99 -13.68 -28.66
N ALA A 163 12.34 -14.53 -29.45
CA ALA A 163 11.44 -14.09 -30.54
C ALA A 163 10.19 -13.36 -30.00
N THR A 164 9.85 -13.61 -28.75
CA THR A 164 8.73 -13.01 -28.02
C THR A 164 9.24 -12.47 -26.67
N PRO A 165 9.77 -11.24 -26.64
CA PRO A 165 10.29 -10.67 -25.41
C PRO A 165 9.21 -10.62 -24.31
N ILE A 166 9.59 -10.97 -23.11
CA ILE A 166 8.71 -10.89 -21.93
C ILE A 166 8.60 -9.45 -21.44
N SER A 167 7.53 -9.16 -20.68
CA SER A 167 7.43 -7.91 -19.92
C SER A 167 8.22 -8.03 -18.63
N TYR A 168 9.14 -7.09 -18.41
CA TYR A 168 9.95 -7.00 -17.19
C TYR A 168 9.26 -6.14 -16.12
N GLY A 169 9.61 -6.34 -14.85
CA GLY A 169 9.11 -5.54 -13.73
C GLY A 169 7.69 -5.91 -13.28
N LEU A 170 7.12 -7.01 -13.77
CA LEU A 170 5.83 -7.53 -13.32
C LEU A 170 6.04 -8.49 -12.13
N ASN A 171 5.15 -8.40 -11.14
CA ASN A 171 5.21 -9.24 -9.94
C ASN A 171 6.58 -9.17 -9.22
N SER A 172 7.14 -7.98 -9.17
CA SER A 172 8.42 -7.70 -8.51
C SER A 172 8.46 -6.24 -8.05
N ARG A 173 9.41 -5.94 -7.18
CA ARG A 173 9.80 -4.60 -6.81
C ARG A 173 11.30 -4.43 -7.04
N LEU A 174 11.72 -3.36 -7.71
CA LEU A 174 13.11 -3.01 -7.86
C LEU A 174 13.55 -2.18 -6.64
N GLU A 175 14.60 -2.61 -5.95
CA GLU A 175 15.12 -1.98 -4.74
C GLU A 175 16.59 -1.62 -4.89
N LYS A 176 17.04 -0.62 -4.13
CA LYS A 176 18.46 -0.32 -3.93
C LYS A 176 18.93 -0.96 -2.63
N VAL A 177 19.76 -2.00 -2.73
CA VAL A 177 20.39 -2.69 -1.60
C VAL A 177 21.89 -2.46 -1.68
N ASP A 178 22.46 -1.82 -0.66
CA ASP A 178 23.88 -1.48 -0.61
C ASP A 178 24.40 -0.78 -1.90
N GLY A 179 23.58 0.11 -2.45
CA GLY A 179 23.89 0.86 -3.67
C GLY A 179 23.74 0.07 -4.98
N ARG A 180 23.27 -1.17 -4.93
CA ARG A 180 23.01 -2.00 -6.11
C ARG A 180 21.52 -2.18 -6.33
N LEU A 181 21.10 -2.25 -7.59
CA LEU A 181 19.71 -2.52 -7.95
C LEU A 181 19.45 -4.02 -7.90
N GLU A 182 18.44 -4.40 -7.14
CA GLU A 182 17.99 -5.79 -6.98
C GLU A 182 16.50 -5.89 -7.22
N GLU A 183 16.10 -6.86 -8.04
CA GLU A 183 14.69 -7.17 -8.27
C GLU A 183 14.18 -8.19 -7.25
N LYS A 184 13.28 -7.76 -6.37
CA LYS A 184 12.62 -8.61 -5.38
C LYS A 184 11.34 -9.19 -5.99
N VAL A 185 11.39 -10.45 -6.37
CA VAL A 185 10.27 -11.15 -7.03
C VAL A 185 9.22 -11.57 -6.00
N TRP A 186 7.95 -11.44 -6.36
CA TRP A 186 6.82 -11.93 -5.59
C TRP A 186 6.73 -13.44 -5.74
N LYS A 187 7.04 -14.15 -4.71
CA LYS A 187 7.02 -15.61 -4.68
C LYS A 187 7.08 -16.13 -3.25
N VAL A 188 6.75 -17.38 -3.07
CA VAL A 188 7.05 -18.12 -1.84
C VAL A 188 8.55 -18.03 -1.54
N GLY A 189 8.89 -17.63 -0.32
CA GLY A 189 10.28 -17.34 0.10
C GLY A 189 10.84 -16.01 -0.42
N GLY A 190 10.04 -15.18 -1.07
CA GLY A 190 10.41 -13.85 -1.57
C GLY A 190 9.52 -12.74 -1.03
N LEU A 191 9.34 -11.67 -1.82
CA LEU A 191 8.44 -10.58 -1.46
C LEU A 191 6.99 -11.09 -1.43
N TYR A 192 6.24 -10.70 -0.38
CA TYR A 192 4.87 -11.15 -0.09
C TYR A 192 4.74 -12.67 0.14
N SER A 193 5.78 -13.35 0.62
CA SER A 193 5.81 -14.81 0.78
C SER A 193 4.56 -15.35 1.48
N GLU A 194 4.22 -14.80 2.66
CA GLU A 194 3.08 -15.26 3.46
C GLU A 194 1.76 -15.17 2.69
N ALA A 195 1.51 -14.05 2.03
CA ALA A 195 0.30 -13.87 1.22
C ALA A 195 0.25 -14.82 0.03
N ILE A 196 1.39 -15.05 -0.62
CA ILE A 196 1.49 -15.94 -1.78
C ILE A 196 1.36 -17.40 -1.37
N GLU A 197 1.95 -17.81 -0.26
CA GLU A 197 1.76 -19.15 0.31
C GLU A 197 0.28 -19.44 0.57
N TRP A 198 -0.43 -18.47 1.14
CA TRP A 198 -1.87 -18.58 1.33
C TRP A 198 -2.62 -18.71 0.02
N ILE A 199 -2.31 -17.84 -0.97
CA ILE A 199 -2.92 -17.88 -2.31
C ILE A 199 -2.73 -19.26 -2.95
N VAL A 200 -1.50 -19.77 -2.95
CA VAL A 200 -1.17 -21.09 -3.50
C VAL A 200 -1.96 -22.19 -2.77
N SER A 201 -1.94 -22.17 -1.44
CA SER A 201 -2.67 -23.14 -0.61
C SER A 201 -4.18 -23.15 -0.90
N GLU A 202 -4.79 -21.99 -1.16
CA GLU A 202 -6.22 -21.94 -1.51
C GLU A 202 -6.51 -22.38 -2.94
N LEU A 203 -5.59 -22.14 -3.87
CA LEU A 203 -5.76 -22.56 -5.27
C LEU A 203 -5.51 -24.07 -5.49
N GLU A 204 -4.81 -24.74 -4.58
CA GLU A 204 -4.55 -26.18 -4.63
C GLU A 204 -5.71 -27.02 -4.04
N LYS A 205 -6.70 -26.42 -3.41
CA LYS A 205 -7.89 -27.07 -2.80
C LYS A 205 -9.05 -27.18 -3.79
#